data_9eed556c99f01f01458f8ec848b57f91
#
_entry.id   9eed556c99f01f01458f8ec848b57f91
#
_cell.length_a   1.000
_cell.length_b   1.000
_cell.length_c   1.000
_cell.angle_alpha   90.00
_cell.angle_beta   90.00
_cell.angle_gamma   90.00
#
_symmetry.space_group_name_H-M   'P 1'
#
loop_
_entity.id
_entity.type
_entity.pdbx_description
1 polymer ?
#
loop_
_entity_poly.entity_id
_entity_poly.type
_entity_poly.pdbx_seq_one_letter_code
_entity_poly.pdbx_strand_id
1 'polypeptide(L)'
;MPSPRILIHGGASVAFWRTAPTDIRTAALRGLAAASAAGAAVLRAGGPALDAVCAAVMVLEDDPLFNAGTGGVRTSAGTLELDAALMCGATSRCAAICGVNRLLNPIDGCRRMLDAGKPAFMWGPHAEQRCLGLGAVSRRDDGPVPLESHAAGTVGALALDAAGRLAAATSTGGLAGKMPGRIGDSPVIGAGTWADQGCAVSCTGDGELFIRAAVAHHVALSTSPLAAAAAQHLGRVATLGGMGGLVAMRADGSLTAAVTGGDIARAWWTADGVSGAGLLAGDPWPT
;
A
#
# COMPACT_ATOMS: atom_id res chain seq x y z
N MET A 1 -18.79 -14.28 12.72
CA MET A 1 -18.03 -13.69 11.62
C MET A 1 -16.95 -12.80 12.23
N PRO A 2 -15.74 -12.71 11.67
CA PRO A 2 -14.71 -11.84 12.21
C PRO A 2 -15.17 -10.37 12.17
N SER A 3 -14.75 -9.58 13.17
CA SER A 3 -15.11 -8.17 13.25
C SER A 3 -14.37 -7.36 12.17
N PRO A 4 -14.99 -6.31 11.59
CA PRO A 4 -14.35 -5.43 10.61
C PRO A 4 -13.05 -4.85 11.14
N ARG A 5 -12.04 -4.77 10.25
CA ARG A 5 -10.71 -4.24 10.59
C ARG A 5 -9.98 -3.68 9.37
N ILE A 6 -9.08 -2.78 9.62
CA ILE A 6 -8.16 -2.23 8.63
C ILE A 6 -6.74 -2.27 9.16
N LEU A 7 -5.80 -2.55 8.28
CA LEU A 7 -4.36 -2.53 8.53
C LEU A 7 -3.69 -1.77 7.39
N ILE A 8 -2.85 -0.81 7.71
CA ILE A 8 -2.14 -0.01 6.72
C ILE A 8 -0.63 -0.04 6.96
N HIS A 9 0.15 0.24 5.92
CA HIS A 9 1.56 0.54 6.04
C HIS A 9 1.91 1.85 5.31
N GLY A 10 2.90 2.56 5.85
CA GLY A 10 3.49 3.77 5.30
C GLY A 10 4.91 3.55 4.77
N GLY A 11 5.26 2.31 4.45
CA GLY A 11 6.54 1.92 3.88
C GLY A 11 7.52 1.30 4.87
N ALA A 12 8.44 0.48 4.33
CA ALA A 12 9.60 -0.06 5.04
C ALA A 12 10.83 0.80 4.78
N SER A 13 11.72 0.90 5.78
CA SER A 13 12.99 1.61 5.67
C SER A 13 14.06 0.96 6.54
N VAL A 14 15.33 1.04 6.12
CA VAL A 14 16.46 0.49 6.90
C VAL A 14 16.64 1.27 8.22
N ALA A 15 16.68 2.60 8.16
CA ALA A 15 17.00 3.43 9.31
C ALA A 15 16.20 4.75 9.38
N PHE A 16 15.44 5.10 8.35
CA PHE A 16 14.80 6.41 8.24
C PHE A 16 13.99 6.77 9.51
N TRP A 17 13.10 5.88 9.96
CA TRP A 17 12.27 6.15 11.13
C TRP A 17 13.04 6.23 12.44
N ARG A 18 14.22 5.58 12.53
CA ARG A 18 15.08 5.64 13.72
C ARG A 18 15.83 6.97 13.82
N THR A 19 16.17 7.56 12.67
CA THR A 19 17.01 8.77 12.59
C THR A 19 16.21 10.04 12.29
N ALA A 20 14.97 9.92 11.84
CA ALA A 20 14.10 11.05 11.51
C ALA A 20 13.87 11.95 12.75
N PRO A 21 13.81 13.29 12.56
CA PRO A 21 13.45 14.23 13.61
C PRO A 21 12.11 13.89 14.28
N THR A 22 11.98 14.26 15.56
CA THR A 22 10.78 13.90 16.36
C THR A 22 9.49 14.49 15.79
N ASP A 23 9.54 15.71 15.23
CA ASP A 23 8.40 16.35 14.56
C ASP A 23 7.95 15.59 13.32
N ILE A 24 8.89 15.11 12.50
CA ILE A 24 8.62 14.25 11.33
C ILE A 24 8.00 12.92 11.76
N ARG A 25 8.56 12.27 12.78
CA ARG A 25 7.99 11.02 13.32
C ARG A 25 6.58 11.21 13.86
N THR A 26 6.37 12.32 14.58
CA THR A 26 5.03 12.66 15.12
C THR A 26 4.04 12.97 13.99
N ALA A 27 4.46 13.68 12.96
CA ALA A 27 3.62 13.95 11.78
C ALA A 27 3.26 12.65 11.04
N ALA A 28 4.23 11.75 10.83
CA ALA A 28 3.98 10.45 10.21
C ALA A 28 2.99 9.59 11.00
N LEU A 29 3.12 9.52 12.33
CA LEU A 29 2.15 8.81 13.18
C LEU A 29 0.74 9.40 13.06
N ARG A 30 0.61 10.73 12.96
CA ARG A 30 -0.69 11.39 12.72
C ARG A 30 -1.25 11.04 11.34
N GLY A 31 -0.43 11.07 10.27
CA GLY A 31 -0.84 10.68 8.92
C GLY A 31 -1.33 9.23 8.85
N LEU A 32 -0.58 8.30 9.46
CA LEU A 32 -0.98 6.89 9.57
C LEU A 32 -2.30 6.72 10.34
N ALA A 33 -2.45 7.40 11.48
CA ALA A 33 -3.68 7.35 12.27
C ALA A 33 -4.88 7.93 11.48
N ALA A 34 -4.69 9.03 10.75
CA ALA A 34 -5.72 9.63 9.91
C ALA A 34 -6.15 8.68 8.78
N ALA A 35 -5.20 8.02 8.10
CA ALA A 35 -5.47 7.04 7.06
C ALA A 35 -6.24 5.83 7.61
N SER A 36 -5.81 5.27 8.74
CA SER A 36 -6.52 4.19 9.42
C SER A 36 -7.94 4.62 9.82
N ALA A 37 -8.11 5.84 10.33
CA ALA A 37 -9.42 6.38 10.71
C ALA A 37 -10.36 6.57 9.52
N ALA A 38 -9.84 6.99 8.35
CA ALA A 38 -10.63 7.14 7.12
C ALA A 38 -11.19 5.80 6.65
N GLY A 39 -10.36 4.75 6.58
CA GLY A 39 -10.84 3.42 6.22
C GLY A 39 -11.77 2.82 7.28
N ALA A 40 -11.47 3.03 8.57
CA ALA A 40 -12.34 2.61 9.67
C ALA A 40 -13.72 3.29 9.63
N ALA A 41 -13.82 4.54 9.19
CA ALA A 41 -15.09 5.25 9.04
C ALA A 41 -15.99 4.56 8.01
N VAL A 42 -15.43 4.12 6.88
CA VAL A 42 -16.16 3.33 5.88
C VAL A 42 -16.68 2.02 6.48
N LEU A 43 -15.82 1.28 7.19
CA LEU A 43 -16.19 -0.01 7.79
C LEU A 43 -17.24 0.14 8.89
N ARG A 44 -17.16 1.18 9.75
CA ARG A 44 -18.16 1.49 10.77
C ARG A 44 -19.54 1.81 10.19
N ALA A 45 -19.54 2.44 9.00
CA ALA A 45 -20.78 2.72 8.27
C ALA A 45 -21.34 1.49 7.53
N GLY A 46 -20.73 0.30 7.69
CA GLY A 46 -21.12 -0.93 6.99
C GLY A 46 -20.67 -0.99 5.53
N GLY A 47 -19.77 -0.10 5.11
CA GLY A 47 -19.22 -0.07 3.76
C GLY A 47 -18.29 -1.24 3.45
N PRO A 48 -18.02 -1.51 2.15
CA PRO A 48 -17.19 -2.62 1.72
C PRO A 48 -15.70 -2.39 1.98
N ALA A 49 -14.95 -3.49 2.18
CA ALA A 49 -13.50 -3.47 2.36
C ALA A 49 -12.77 -2.71 1.23
N LEU A 50 -13.27 -2.84 -0.01
CA LEU A 50 -12.69 -2.17 -1.18
C LEU A 50 -12.71 -0.63 -1.05
N ASP A 51 -13.81 -0.06 -0.55
CA ASP A 51 -13.91 1.38 -0.32
C ASP A 51 -13.06 1.83 0.86
N ALA A 52 -12.96 0.98 1.90
CA ALA A 52 -12.14 1.27 3.07
C ALA A 52 -10.64 1.37 2.73
N VAL A 53 -10.10 0.45 1.92
CA VAL A 53 -8.68 0.52 1.50
C VAL A 53 -8.42 1.72 0.59
N CYS A 54 -9.36 2.06 -0.32
CA CYS A 54 -9.24 3.26 -1.15
C CYS A 54 -9.21 4.53 -0.30
N ALA A 55 -10.15 4.68 0.65
CA ALA A 55 -10.21 5.84 1.53
C ALA A 55 -8.92 6.01 2.35
N ALA A 56 -8.35 4.92 2.86
CA ALA A 56 -7.11 4.95 3.63
C ALA A 56 -5.90 5.34 2.75
N VAL A 57 -5.76 4.72 1.57
CA VAL A 57 -4.62 5.00 0.68
C VAL A 57 -4.69 6.41 0.12
N MET A 58 -5.87 6.95 -0.21
CA MET A 58 -6.01 8.34 -0.64
C MET A 58 -5.47 9.34 0.39
N VAL A 59 -5.71 9.13 1.68
CA VAL A 59 -5.14 9.97 2.75
C VAL A 59 -3.61 9.92 2.74
N LEU A 60 -3.02 8.75 2.50
CA LEU A 60 -1.55 8.63 2.41
C LEU A 60 -0.98 9.19 1.11
N GLU A 61 -1.72 9.14 0.00
CA GLU A 61 -1.36 9.79 -1.26
C GLU A 61 -1.42 11.33 -1.19
N ASP A 62 -2.31 11.88 -0.34
CA ASP A 62 -2.44 13.32 -0.14
C ASP A 62 -1.36 13.86 0.82
N ASP A 63 -0.78 13.02 1.68
CA ASP A 63 0.24 13.42 2.66
C ASP A 63 1.66 13.38 2.05
N PRO A 64 2.37 14.52 1.96
CA PRO A 64 3.69 14.60 1.35
C PRO A 64 4.79 13.83 2.10
N LEU A 65 4.53 13.34 3.31
CA LEU A 65 5.48 12.52 4.07
C LEU A 65 5.61 11.08 3.56
N PHE A 66 4.64 10.60 2.78
CA PHE A 66 4.65 9.23 2.27
C PHE A 66 4.96 9.17 0.79
N ASN A 67 5.70 8.16 0.36
CA ASN A 67 6.11 7.98 -1.02
C ASN A 67 4.98 7.42 -1.91
N ALA A 68 3.93 8.19 -2.07
CA ALA A 68 2.81 7.92 -2.95
C ALA A 68 2.10 9.24 -3.28
N GLY A 69 1.42 9.33 -4.42
CA GLY A 69 0.65 10.52 -4.77
C GLY A 69 1.47 11.81 -4.66
N THR A 70 1.07 12.70 -3.74
CA THR A 70 1.70 14.02 -3.51
C THR A 70 3.15 13.91 -3.06
N GLY A 71 3.48 12.95 -2.19
CA GLY A 71 4.84 12.71 -1.70
C GLY A 71 5.68 11.80 -2.58
N GLY A 72 5.20 11.41 -3.76
CA GLY A 72 5.89 10.49 -4.66
C GLY A 72 7.28 10.98 -5.06
N VAL A 73 8.28 10.09 -4.91
CA VAL A 73 9.68 10.38 -5.31
C VAL A 73 9.80 10.50 -6.83
N ARG A 74 10.84 11.23 -7.26
CA ARG A 74 11.10 11.46 -8.69
C ARG A 74 12.09 10.46 -9.26
N THR A 75 12.01 10.29 -10.56
CA THR A 75 12.99 9.55 -11.38
C THR A 75 14.32 10.29 -11.45
N SER A 76 15.36 9.64 -11.96
CA SER A 76 16.67 10.26 -12.25
C SER A 76 16.59 11.40 -13.28
N ALA A 77 15.51 11.47 -14.08
CA ALA A 77 15.23 12.57 -15.00
C ALA A 77 14.38 13.70 -14.36
N GLY A 78 14.08 13.63 -13.06
CA GLY A 78 13.27 14.62 -12.35
C GLY A 78 11.77 14.52 -12.61
N THR A 79 11.29 13.51 -13.34
CA THR A 79 9.87 13.28 -13.61
C THR A 79 9.19 12.54 -12.46
N LEU A 80 7.91 12.81 -12.22
CA LEU A 80 7.08 12.02 -11.33
C LEU A 80 6.49 10.84 -12.11
N GLU A 81 6.61 9.63 -11.57
CA GLU A 81 5.98 8.43 -12.11
C GLU A 81 5.41 7.61 -10.95
N LEU A 82 4.09 7.54 -10.88
CA LEU A 82 3.35 6.89 -9.80
C LEU A 82 2.76 5.56 -10.28
N ASP A 83 2.73 4.60 -9.37
CA ASP A 83 2.18 3.26 -9.59
C ASP A 83 1.17 2.94 -8.50
N ALA A 84 0.06 2.28 -8.84
CA ALA A 84 -0.92 1.81 -7.87
C ALA A 84 -1.60 0.51 -8.32
N ALA A 85 -2.06 -0.27 -7.34
CA ALA A 85 -2.92 -1.44 -7.58
C ALA A 85 -3.99 -1.57 -6.50
N LEU A 86 -5.12 -2.12 -6.91
CA LEU A 86 -6.30 -2.41 -6.11
C LEU A 86 -6.81 -3.81 -6.44
N MET A 87 -7.11 -4.63 -5.43
CA MET A 87 -7.68 -5.96 -5.64
C MET A 87 -8.82 -6.25 -4.65
N CYS A 88 -9.91 -6.77 -5.19
CA CYS A 88 -11.10 -7.21 -4.46
C CYS A 88 -11.02 -8.71 -4.20
N GLY A 89 -10.87 -9.14 -2.95
CA GLY A 89 -10.75 -10.55 -2.59
C GLY A 89 -12.02 -11.37 -2.86
N ALA A 90 -13.19 -10.75 -2.74
CA ALA A 90 -14.46 -11.45 -2.96
C ALA A 90 -14.69 -11.87 -4.42
N THR A 91 -14.13 -11.12 -5.38
CA THR A 91 -14.38 -11.33 -6.82
C THR A 91 -13.11 -11.63 -7.61
N SER A 92 -11.94 -11.56 -6.98
CA SER A 92 -10.62 -11.59 -7.60
C SER A 92 -10.41 -10.53 -8.70
N ARG A 93 -11.30 -9.53 -8.79
CA ARG A 93 -11.14 -8.41 -9.72
C ARG A 93 -10.04 -7.49 -9.21
N CYS A 94 -9.21 -7.03 -10.12
CA CYS A 94 -8.14 -6.10 -9.82
C CYS A 94 -8.07 -4.97 -10.85
N ALA A 95 -7.42 -3.88 -10.47
CA ALA A 95 -6.99 -2.84 -11.38
C ALA A 95 -5.61 -2.35 -10.95
N ALA A 96 -4.74 -2.11 -11.93
CA ALA A 96 -3.41 -1.56 -11.70
C ALA A 96 -3.08 -0.52 -12.76
N ILE A 97 -2.39 0.53 -12.33
CA ILE A 97 -1.84 1.57 -13.21
C ILE A 97 -0.39 1.84 -12.83
N CYS A 98 0.44 2.16 -13.80
CA CYS A 98 1.83 2.52 -13.56
C CYS A 98 2.34 3.60 -14.49
N GLY A 99 3.41 4.31 -14.06
CA GLY A 99 4.01 5.39 -14.82
C GLY A 99 3.09 6.57 -15.05
N VAL A 100 2.14 6.85 -14.15
CA VAL A 100 1.21 7.98 -14.25
C VAL A 100 1.73 9.18 -13.46
N ASN A 101 1.46 10.40 -13.92
CA ASN A 101 1.92 11.62 -13.25
C ASN A 101 0.85 12.70 -13.07
N ARG A 102 -0.29 12.59 -13.74
CA ARG A 102 -1.37 13.59 -13.76
C ARG A 102 -2.54 13.26 -12.84
N LEU A 103 -2.56 12.08 -12.21
CA LEU A 103 -3.60 11.73 -11.27
C LEU A 103 -3.27 12.27 -9.88
N LEU A 104 -4.25 12.91 -9.23
CA LEU A 104 -4.09 13.35 -7.84
C LEU A 104 -3.93 12.12 -6.94
N ASN A 105 -4.87 11.18 -7.06
CA ASN A 105 -4.85 9.91 -6.32
C ASN A 105 -4.83 8.74 -7.31
N PRO A 106 -3.67 8.12 -7.56
CA PRO A 106 -3.57 6.94 -8.40
C PRO A 106 -4.51 5.80 -7.99
N ILE A 107 -4.73 5.61 -6.68
CA ILE A 107 -5.64 4.57 -6.18
C ILE A 107 -7.12 4.82 -6.56
N ASP A 108 -7.57 6.08 -6.63
CA ASP A 108 -8.91 6.42 -7.16
C ASP A 108 -9.00 6.05 -8.66
N GLY A 109 -7.92 6.26 -9.42
CA GLY A 109 -7.81 5.79 -10.80
C GLY A 109 -8.00 4.28 -10.90
N CYS A 110 -7.33 3.49 -10.07
CA CYS A 110 -7.50 2.04 -9.99
C CYS A 110 -8.95 1.66 -9.61
N ARG A 111 -9.56 2.37 -8.66
CA ARG A 111 -10.94 2.12 -8.25
C ARG A 111 -11.91 2.30 -9.41
N ARG A 112 -11.82 3.39 -10.14
CA ARG A 112 -12.67 3.69 -11.31
C ARG A 112 -12.46 2.68 -12.44
N MET A 113 -11.21 2.28 -12.71
CA MET A 113 -10.92 1.23 -13.68
C MET A 113 -11.51 -0.12 -13.27
N LEU A 114 -11.42 -0.48 -12.00
CA LEU A 114 -12.00 -1.72 -11.47
C LEU A 114 -13.53 -1.73 -11.65
N ASP A 115 -14.21 -0.61 -11.38
CA ASP A 115 -15.64 -0.48 -11.55
C ASP A 115 -16.05 -0.56 -13.03
N ALA A 116 -15.27 0.03 -13.93
CA ALA A 116 -15.48 -0.05 -15.37
C ALA A 116 -15.21 -1.45 -15.97
N GLY A 117 -14.51 -2.33 -15.24
CA GLY A 117 -14.32 -3.74 -15.54
C GLY A 117 -13.07 -4.08 -16.34
N LYS A 118 -12.80 -3.45 -17.46
CA LYS A 118 -11.64 -3.72 -18.33
C LYS A 118 -11.09 -2.42 -18.92
N PRO A 119 -9.76 -2.36 -19.19
CA PRO A 119 -8.71 -3.34 -18.89
C PRO A 119 -8.35 -3.36 -17.40
N ALA A 120 -7.72 -4.45 -16.92
CA ALA A 120 -7.29 -4.59 -15.53
C ALA A 120 -5.93 -3.95 -15.23
N PHE A 121 -5.08 -3.76 -16.24
CA PHE A 121 -3.74 -3.20 -16.07
C PHE A 121 -3.40 -2.26 -17.24
N MET A 122 -3.01 -1.04 -16.92
CA MET A 122 -2.62 -0.02 -17.91
C MET A 122 -1.39 0.77 -17.43
N TRP A 123 -0.67 1.40 -18.38
CA TRP A 123 0.50 2.21 -18.06
C TRP A 123 0.51 3.56 -18.80
N GLY A 124 1.23 4.53 -18.21
CA GLY A 124 1.59 5.79 -18.83
C GLY A 124 0.38 6.68 -19.22
N PRO A 125 0.55 7.54 -20.23
CA PRO A 125 -0.47 8.53 -20.61
C PRO A 125 -1.84 7.91 -20.99
N HIS A 126 -1.88 6.69 -21.48
CA HIS A 126 -3.13 6.01 -21.82
C HIS A 126 -3.89 5.57 -20.55
N ALA A 127 -3.18 5.14 -19.50
CA ALA A 127 -3.77 4.88 -18.19
C ALA A 127 -4.38 6.17 -17.61
N GLU A 128 -3.64 7.28 -17.66
CA GLU A 128 -4.14 8.59 -17.20
C GLU A 128 -5.38 9.03 -17.95
N GLN A 129 -5.34 9.01 -19.28
CA GLN A 129 -6.48 9.39 -20.10
C GLN A 129 -7.71 8.56 -19.78
N ARG A 130 -7.53 7.26 -19.55
CA ARG A 130 -8.61 6.35 -19.16
C ARG A 130 -9.18 6.73 -17.79
N CYS A 131 -8.33 6.92 -16.78
CA CYS A 131 -8.75 7.27 -15.42
C CYS A 131 -9.46 8.63 -15.37
N LEU A 132 -8.90 9.65 -16.03
CA LEU A 132 -9.51 10.98 -16.13
C LEU A 132 -10.85 10.93 -16.86
N GLY A 133 -10.96 10.14 -17.94
CA GLY A 133 -12.22 9.91 -18.65
C GLY A 133 -13.30 9.19 -17.83
N LEU A 134 -12.88 8.47 -16.79
CA LEU A 134 -13.76 7.85 -15.78
C LEU A 134 -14.04 8.78 -14.58
N GLY A 135 -13.53 10.03 -14.60
CA GLY A 135 -13.78 11.04 -13.59
C GLY A 135 -12.75 11.09 -12.45
N ALA A 136 -11.58 10.46 -12.60
CA ALA A 136 -10.49 10.66 -11.65
C ALA A 136 -10.03 12.13 -11.66
N VAL A 137 -9.56 12.63 -10.52
CA VAL A 137 -9.14 14.02 -10.38
C VAL A 137 -7.72 14.19 -10.92
N SER A 138 -7.54 15.22 -11.78
CA SER A 138 -6.21 15.60 -12.26
C SER A 138 -5.46 16.35 -11.17
N ARG A 139 -4.18 16.02 -10.99
CA ARG A 139 -3.24 16.84 -10.23
C ARG A 139 -3.10 18.21 -10.91
N ARG A 140 -3.06 19.28 -10.13
CA ARG A 140 -2.62 20.57 -10.62
C ARG A 140 -1.10 20.57 -10.71
N ASP A 141 -0.57 21.18 -11.77
CA ASP A 141 0.89 21.30 -11.98
C ASP A 141 1.44 22.44 -11.10
N ASP A 142 1.48 22.24 -9.78
CA ASP A 142 1.82 23.27 -8.80
C ASP A 142 3.32 23.27 -8.44
N GLY A 143 4.18 23.14 -9.45
CA GLY A 143 5.63 23.35 -9.30
C GLY A 143 6.45 22.10 -8.90
N PRO A 144 7.76 22.28 -8.73
CA PRO A 144 8.65 21.17 -8.43
C PRO A 144 8.38 20.64 -7.01
N VAL A 145 8.01 19.38 -6.92
CA VAL A 145 8.10 18.66 -5.63
C VAL A 145 9.59 18.61 -5.24
N PRO A 146 9.97 18.93 -4.00
CA PRO A 146 11.37 18.89 -3.60
C PRO A 146 12.02 17.56 -3.91
N LEU A 147 13.25 17.58 -4.47
CA LEU A 147 14.08 16.38 -4.71
C LEU A 147 14.38 15.59 -3.42
N GLU A 148 14.30 16.24 -2.28
CA GLU A 148 14.47 15.67 -0.96
C GLU A 148 13.11 15.32 -0.34
N SER A 149 12.37 14.41 -0.98
CA SER A 149 11.25 13.81 -0.26
C SER A 149 11.82 12.87 0.81
N HIS A 150 11.56 13.19 2.05
CA HIS A 150 11.82 12.32 3.21
C HIS A 150 10.86 11.11 3.22
N ALA A 151 10.28 10.83 2.05
CA ALA A 151 9.23 9.86 1.87
C ALA A 151 9.73 8.45 2.15
N ALA A 152 9.24 7.87 3.21
CA ALA A 152 9.44 6.47 3.53
C ALA A 152 8.54 5.62 2.64
N GLY A 153 9.13 4.83 1.77
CA GLY A 153 8.58 3.66 1.09
C GLY A 153 7.14 3.74 0.53
N THR A 154 6.75 2.71 -0.14
CA THR A 154 5.40 2.41 -0.66
C THR A 154 4.34 2.43 0.44
N VAL A 155 3.14 2.93 0.15
CA VAL A 155 1.99 2.86 1.07
C VAL A 155 1.02 1.76 0.67
N GLY A 156 0.27 1.24 1.65
CA GLY A 156 -0.78 0.25 1.35
C GLY A 156 -1.78 0.08 2.47
N ALA A 157 -2.91 -0.54 2.12
CA ALA A 157 -3.99 -0.83 3.04
C ALA A 157 -4.63 -2.19 2.74
N LEU A 158 -5.03 -2.89 3.81
CA LEU A 158 -5.81 -4.11 3.79
C LEU A 158 -7.04 -3.89 4.65
N ALA A 159 -8.20 -4.38 4.20
CA ALA A 159 -9.42 -4.31 5.00
C ALA A 159 -10.21 -5.63 4.94
N LEU A 160 -10.90 -5.92 6.03
CA LEU A 160 -11.92 -6.95 6.17
C LEU A 160 -13.23 -6.27 6.58
N ASP A 161 -14.29 -6.45 5.80
CA ASP A 161 -15.59 -5.85 6.10
C ASP A 161 -16.51 -6.79 6.91
N ALA A 162 -17.68 -6.28 7.30
CA ALA A 162 -18.67 -7.01 8.08
C ALA A 162 -19.24 -8.26 7.36
N ALA A 163 -19.11 -8.33 6.05
CA ALA A 163 -19.50 -9.49 5.24
C ALA A 163 -18.35 -10.51 5.08
N GLY A 164 -17.21 -10.30 5.74
CA GLY A 164 -16.03 -11.18 5.66
C GLY A 164 -15.25 -11.04 4.35
N ARG A 165 -15.43 -9.95 3.60
CA ARG A 165 -14.75 -9.71 2.33
C ARG A 165 -13.45 -8.96 2.57
N LEU A 166 -12.38 -9.41 1.91
CA LEU A 166 -11.05 -8.79 1.94
C LEU A 166 -10.82 -7.89 0.74
N ALA A 167 -9.98 -6.87 0.92
CA ALA A 167 -9.43 -6.05 -0.15
C ALA A 167 -8.00 -5.62 0.17
N ALA A 168 -7.20 -5.38 -0.88
CA ALA A 168 -5.85 -4.83 -0.79
C ALA A 168 -5.67 -3.67 -1.76
N ALA A 169 -4.96 -2.65 -1.31
CA ALA A 169 -4.55 -1.49 -2.11
C ALA A 169 -3.08 -1.17 -1.82
N THR A 170 -2.32 -0.83 -2.86
CA THR A 170 -0.91 -0.41 -2.74
C THR A 170 -0.66 0.75 -3.69
N SER A 171 0.09 1.77 -3.26
CA SER A 171 0.44 2.95 -4.07
C SER A 171 1.86 3.42 -3.79
N THR A 172 2.57 3.92 -4.81
CA THR A 172 3.98 4.28 -4.68
C THR A 172 4.45 5.27 -5.73
N GLY A 173 5.48 6.07 -5.37
CA GLY A 173 6.37 6.75 -6.31
C GLY A 173 7.56 5.89 -6.76
N GLY A 174 7.70 4.66 -6.24
CA GLY A 174 8.84 3.78 -6.51
C GLY A 174 10.09 4.11 -5.69
N LEU A 175 11.27 3.88 -6.25
CA LEU A 175 12.56 4.20 -5.63
C LEU A 175 12.99 5.62 -6.01
N ALA A 176 13.54 6.37 -5.04
CA ALA A 176 14.10 7.71 -5.30
C ALA A 176 15.21 7.62 -6.37
N GLY A 177 15.14 8.48 -7.38
CA GLY A 177 16.10 8.46 -8.47
C GLY A 177 15.99 7.23 -9.40
N LYS A 178 14.89 6.49 -9.36
CA LYS A 178 14.64 5.37 -10.27
C LYS A 178 14.83 5.78 -11.74
N MET A 179 15.23 4.85 -12.59
CA MET A 179 15.25 5.07 -14.04
C MET A 179 13.81 5.38 -14.51
N PRO A 180 13.63 6.38 -15.42
CA PRO A 180 12.34 6.61 -16.05
C PRO A 180 11.76 5.33 -16.68
N GLY A 181 10.50 5.04 -16.40
CA GLY A 181 9.83 3.81 -16.84
C GLY A 181 10.05 2.59 -15.94
N ARG A 182 10.85 2.69 -14.86
CA ARG A 182 11.01 1.60 -13.90
C ARG A 182 9.72 1.39 -13.12
N ILE A 183 9.21 0.18 -13.11
CA ILE A 183 8.04 -0.29 -12.36
C ILE A 183 8.51 -1.26 -11.29
N GLY A 184 8.08 -1.06 -10.04
CA GLY A 184 8.32 -1.97 -8.92
C GLY A 184 7.23 -3.03 -8.78
N ASP A 185 7.20 -3.65 -7.61
CA ASP A 185 6.24 -4.70 -7.25
C ASP A 185 4.82 -4.19 -7.00
N SER A 186 4.67 -2.95 -6.54
CA SER A 186 3.39 -2.39 -6.05
C SER A 186 2.22 -2.56 -7.03
N PRO A 187 2.35 -2.26 -8.35
CA PRO A 187 1.26 -2.44 -9.31
C PRO A 187 1.15 -3.89 -9.81
N VAL A 188 2.09 -4.76 -9.48
CA VAL A 188 2.13 -6.15 -9.96
C VAL A 188 1.35 -7.05 -9.01
N ILE A 189 0.16 -7.45 -9.47
CA ILE A 189 -0.71 -8.36 -8.71
C ILE A 189 0.02 -9.69 -8.46
N GLY A 190 0.09 -10.09 -7.19
CA GLY A 190 0.82 -11.27 -6.73
C GLY A 190 2.25 -10.98 -6.26
N ALA A 191 2.85 -9.85 -6.64
CA ALA A 191 4.15 -9.43 -6.15
C ALA A 191 4.02 -8.46 -4.96
N GLY A 192 3.47 -7.26 -5.18
CA GLY A 192 3.30 -6.21 -4.19
C GLY A 192 1.89 -6.10 -3.62
N THR A 193 0.87 -6.57 -4.36
CA THR A 193 -0.54 -6.48 -3.98
C THR A 193 -1.25 -7.79 -4.26
N TRP A 194 -2.03 -8.27 -3.28
CA TRP A 194 -2.88 -9.44 -3.44
C TRP A 194 -4.10 -9.37 -2.52
N ALA A 195 -5.26 -9.83 -3.02
CA ALA A 195 -6.40 -10.16 -2.19
C ALA A 195 -7.23 -11.29 -2.82
N ASP A 196 -7.56 -12.30 -2.01
CA ASP A 196 -8.53 -13.33 -2.34
C ASP A 196 -9.52 -13.51 -1.18
N GLN A 197 -10.31 -14.58 -1.19
CA GLN A 197 -11.28 -14.86 -0.13
C GLN A 197 -10.61 -15.23 1.21
N GLY A 198 -9.37 -15.68 1.20
CA GLY A 198 -8.63 -16.16 2.37
C GLY A 198 -7.65 -15.16 2.96
N CYS A 199 -7.02 -14.34 2.11
CA CYS A 199 -5.91 -13.49 2.53
C CYS A 199 -5.80 -12.21 1.68
N ALA A 200 -5.35 -11.13 2.30
CA ALA A 200 -4.92 -9.89 1.65
C ALA A 200 -3.50 -9.55 2.07
N VAL A 201 -2.69 -9.03 1.13
CA VAL A 201 -1.28 -8.69 1.32
C VAL A 201 -0.94 -7.40 0.58
N SER A 202 -0.16 -6.52 1.22
CA SER A 202 0.48 -5.34 0.60
C SER A 202 1.93 -5.28 1.02
N CYS A 203 2.83 -5.11 0.05
CA CYS A 203 4.28 -5.18 0.22
C CYS A 203 4.96 -3.83 -0.01
N THR A 204 6.18 -3.69 0.50
CA THR A 204 7.04 -2.50 0.37
C THR A 204 8.51 -2.92 0.49
N GLY A 205 9.39 -2.40 -0.38
CA GLY A 205 10.83 -2.73 -0.34
C GLY A 205 11.49 -2.77 -1.71
N ASP A 206 12.46 -3.67 -1.87
CA ASP A 206 13.21 -3.87 -3.12
C ASP A 206 12.32 -4.57 -4.17
N GLY A 207 11.55 -3.80 -4.92
CA GLY A 207 10.46 -4.25 -5.77
C GLY A 207 10.83 -5.36 -6.75
N GLU A 208 12.02 -5.31 -7.34
CA GLU A 208 12.54 -6.33 -8.27
C GLU A 208 12.61 -7.72 -7.59
N LEU A 209 12.93 -7.76 -6.30
CA LEU A 209 13.04 -9.01 -5.55
C LEU A 209 11.68 -9.51 -5.09
N PHE A 210 10.75 -8.61 -4.78
CA PHE A 210 9.36 -8.96 -4.52
C PHE A 210 8.68 -9.54 -5.75
N ILE A 211 8.95 -8.98 -6.95
CA ILE A 211 8.49 -9.53 -8.24
C ILE A 211 9.07 -10.93 -8.46
N ARG A 212 10.39 -11.11 -8.34
CA ARG A 212 11.06 -12.41 -8.53
C ARG A 212 10.57 -13.49 -7.58
N ALA A 213 10.21 -13.10 -6.34
CA ALA A 213 9.74 -14.01 -5.32
C ALA A 213 8.21 -14.16 -5.27
N ALA A 214 7.45 -13.36 -6.05
CA ALA A 214 5.97 -13.31 -6.04
C ALA A 214 5.41 -13.27 -4.62
N VAL A 215 5.96 -12.37 -3.77
CA VAL A 215 5.83 -12.44 -2.29
C VAL A 215 4.38 -12.40 -1.86
N ALA A 216 3.58 -11.44 -2.35
CA ALA A 216 2.20 -11.28 -1.91
C ALA A 216 1.35 -12.53 -2.14
N HIS A 217 1.49 -13.16 -3.32
CA HIS A 217 0.75 -14.37 -3.67
C HIS A 217 1.20 -15.58 -2.83
N HIS A 218 2.51 -15.77 -2.65
CA HIS A 218 3.00 -16.90 -1.85
C HIS A 218 2.63 -16.80 -0.37
N VAL A 219 2.62 -15.59 0.21
CA VAL A 219 2.13 -15.39 1.58
C VAL A 219 0.64 -15.74 1.67
N ALA A 220 -0.16 -15.32 0.69
CA ALA A 220 -1.60 -15.57 0.68
C ALA A 220 -1.93 -17.08 0.59
N LEU A 221 -1.21 -17.83 -0.25
CA LEU A 221 -1.43 -19.26 -0.45
C LEU A 221 -0.84 -20.15 0.66
N SER A 222 -0.01 -19.59 1.55
CA SER A 222 0.61 -20.35 2.62
C SER A 222 -0.42 -20.86 3.62
N THR A 223 -0.31 -22.14 3.99
CA THR A 223 -1.12 -22.78 5.05
C THR A 223 -0.52 -22.60 6.45
N SER A 224 0.71 -22.08 6.54
CA SER A 224 1.38 -21.76 7.81
C SER A 224 0.65 -20.63 8.55
N PRO A 225 0.84 -20.49 9.89
CA PRO A 225 0.40 -19.30 10.61
C PRO A 225 0.87 -18.02 9.90
N LEU A 226 0.02 -16.98 9.84
CA LEU A 226 0.23 -15.81 8.98
C LEU A 226 1.58 -15.12 9.20
N ALA A 227 2.00 -14.96 10.46
CA ALA A 227 3.30 -14.36 10.80
C ALA A 227 4.48 -15.24 10.30
N ALA A 228 4.36 -16.56 10.38
CA ALA A 228 5.37 -17.49 9.89
C ALA A 228 5.46 -17.46 8.36
N ALA A 229 4.31 -17.40 7.65
CA ALA A 229 4.26 -17.23 6.20
C ALA A 229 4.94 -15.92 5.77
N ALA A 230 4.61 -14.81 6.42
CA ALA A 230 5.23 -13.51 6.15
C ALA A 230 6.75 -13.56 6.35
N ALA A 231 7.23 -14.08 7.47
CA ALA A 231 8.66 -14.22 7.76
C ALA A 231 9.37 -15.13 6.74
N GLN A 232 8.78 -16.24 6.37
CA GLN A 232 9.34 -17.19 5.39
C GLN A 232 9.55 -16.54 4.02
N HIS A 233 8.53 -15.82 3.50
CA HIS A 233 8.62 -15.26 2.16
C HIS A 233 9.44 -13.97 2.11
N LEU A 234 9.48 -13.16 3.19
CA LEU A 234 10.47 -12.10 3.34
C LEU A 234 11.90 -12.64 3.47
N GLY A 235 12.08 -13.80 4.12
CA GLY A 235 13.38 -14.48 4.17
C GLY A 235 13.93 -14.83 2.78
N ARG A 236 13.06 -15.12 1.79
CA ARG A 236 13.48 -15.30 0.38
C ARG A 236 14.00 -14.01 -0.23
N VAL A 237 13.35 -12.85 0.06
CA VAL A 237 13.85 -11.53 -0.38
C VAL A 237 15.23 -11.26 0.22
N ALA A 238 15.42 -11.53 1.52
CA ALA A 238 16.71 -11.37 2.19
C ALA A 238 17.79 -12.30 1.58
N THR A 239 17.47 -13.54 1.28
CA THR A 239 18.39 -14.49 0.61
C THR A 239 18.81 -14.01 -0.78
N LEU A 240 17.96 -13.24 -1.46
CA LEU A 240 18.27 -12.60 -2.74
C LEU A 240 19.07 -11.31 -2.59
N GLY A 241 19.43 -10.92 -1.36
CA GLY A 241 20.23 -9.73 -1.06
C GLY A 241 19.44 -8.44 -0.88
N GLY A 242 18.11 -8.52 -0.72
CA GLY A 242 17.26 -7.34 -0.56
C GLY A 242 16.61 -7.20 0.80
N MET A 243 15.88 -6.11 0.95
CA MET A 243 15.12 -5.78 2.15
C MET A 243 13.70 -5.35 1.81
N GLY A 244 12.83 -5.41 2.80
CA GLY A 244 11.48 -4.89 2.69
C GLY A 244 10.58 -5.44 3.77
N GLY A 245 9.30 -5.10 3.66
CA GLY A 245 8.28 -5.53 4.60
C GLY A 245 6.95 -5.76 3.89
N LEU A 246 6.00 -6.26 4.65
CA LEU A 246 4.64 -6.42 4.21
C LEU A 246 3.67 -6.29 5.39
N VAL A 247 2.44 -6.00 5.06
CA VAL A 247 1.29 -6.24 5.93
C VAL A 247 0.44 -7.34 5.31
N ALA A 248 -0.14 -8.19 6.16
CA ALA A 248 -1.04 -9.25 5.70
C ALA A 248 -2.22 -9.43 6.68
N MET A 249 -3.36 -9.84 6.13
CA MET A 249 -4.61 -10.04 6.86
C MET A 249 -5.33 -11.28 6.30
N ARG A 250 -5.79 -12.18 7.16
CA ARG A 250 -6.65 -13.30 6.77
C ARG A 250 -8.12 -13.04 7.05
N ALA A 251 -8.97 -13.81 6.39
CA ALA A 251 -10.42 -13.76 6.56
C ALA A 251 -10.87 -14.16 7.97
N ASP A 252 -10.06 -14.90 8.73
CA ASP A 252 -10.30 -15.20 10.16
C ASP A 252 -10.03 -13.99 11.07
N GLY A 253 -9.51 -12.91 10.53
CA GLY A 253 -9.15 -11.69 11.24
C GLY A 253 -7.70 -11.65 11.74
N SER A 254 -6.87 -12.67 11.49
CA SER A 254 -5.45 -12.63 11.80
C SER A 254 -4.77 -11.48 11.05
N LEU A 255 -3.90 -10.75 11.75
CA LEU A 255 -3.11 -9.63 11.22
C LEU A 255 -1.62 -9.89 11.40
N THR A 256 -0.80 -9.44 10.48
CA THR A 256 0.65 -9.36 10.69
C THR A 256 1.26 -8.18 9.94
N ALA A 257 2.30 -7.60 10.53
CA ALA A 257 3.27 -6.75 9.84
C ALA A 257 4.64 -7.37 10.05
N ALA A 258 5.37 -7.57 8.98
CA ALA A 258 6.69 -8.18 9.02
C ALA A 258 7.66 -7.36 8.16
N VAL A 259 8.93 -7.34 8.57
CA VAL A 259 9.98 -6.61 7.86
C VAL A 259 11.28 -7.39 7.96
N THR A 260 12.11 -7.33 6.92
CA THR A 260 13.49 -7.81 6.93
C THR A 260 14.44 -6.64 6.73
N GLY A 261 15.43 -6.52 7.63
CA GLY A 261 16.49 -5.52 7.52
C GLY A 261 16.13 -4.07 7.92
N GLY A 262 15.01 -3.85 8.66
CA GLY A 262 14.64 -2.47 9.03
C GLY A 262 13.38 -2.35 9.86
N ASP A 263 12.64 -1.28 9.61
CA ASP A 263 11.39 -0.93 10.28
C ASP A 263 10.27 -0.76 9.25
N ILE A 264 9.00 -0.91 9.69
CA ILE A 264 7.82 -0.68 8.87
C ILE A 264 6.85 0.24 9.60
N ALA A 265 6.54 1.38 8.99
CA ALA A 265 5.51 2.29 9.45
C ALA A 265 4.13 1.66 9.21
N ARG A 266 3.27 1.64 10.23
CA ARG A 266 1.98 0.95 10.17
C ARG A 266 0.95 1.58 11.09
N ALA A 267 -0.33 1.36 10.78
CA ALA A 267 -1.44 1.61 11.72
C ALA A 267 -2.57 0.61 11.48
N TRP A 268 -3.43 0.47 12.47
CA TRP A 268 -4.55 -0.45 12.45
C TRP A 268 -5.74 0.08 13.22
N TRP A 269 -6.90 -0.45 12.87
CA TRP A 269 -8.14 -0.32 13.63
C TRP A 269 -8.96 -1.61 13.52
N THR A 270 -9.61 -1.98 14.61
CA THR A 270 -10.52 -3.13 14.69
C THR A 270 -11.85 -2.70 15.33
N ALA A 271 -12.95 -3.32 14.94
CA ALA A 271 -14.29 -2.93 15.40
C ALA A 271 -14.52 -3.23 16.89
N ASP A 272 -13.70 -4.07 17.51
CA ASP A 272 -13.69 -4.34 18.96
C ASP A 272 -12.96 -3.25 19.78
N GLY A 273 -12.53 -2.17 19.11
CA GLY A 273 -12.01 -0.96 19.76
C GLY A 273 -10.49 -0.88 19.86
N VAL A 274 -9.75 -1.86 19.31
CA VAL A 274 -8.29 -1.82 19.29
C VAL A 274 -7.82 -0.98 18.10
N SER A 275 -6.99 0.03 18.36
CA SER A 275 -6.36 0.84 17.32
C SER A 275 -5.00 1.32 17.76
N GLY A 276 -4.13 1.59 16.78
CA GLY A 276 -2.79 2.11 17.06
C GLY A 276 -2.00 2.41 15.81
N ALA A 277 -0.80 2.97 16.01
CA ALA A 277 0.18 3.22 14.98
C ALA A 277 1.59 3.02 15.53
N GLY A 278 2.54 2.65 14.67
CA GLY A 278 3.94 2.49 15.01
C GLY A 278 4.83 2.71 13.79
N LEU A 279 6.06 3.12 14.03
CA LEU A 279 7.08 3.37 13.00
C LEU A 279 8.19 2.31 13.03
N LEU A 280 8.48 1.77 14.21
CA LEU A 280 9.58 0.84 14.44
C LEU A 280 9.08 -0.59 14.62
N ALA A 281 9.89 -1.57 14.27
CA ALA A 281 9.54 -2.98 14.42
C ALA A 281 9.16 -3.36 15.86
N GLY A 282 9.77 -2.70 16.86
CA GLY A 282 9.50 -2.91 18.28
C GLY A 282 8.31 -2.13 18.86
N ASP A 283 7.64 -1.29 18.06
CA ASP A 283 6.47 -0.54 18.53
C ASP A 283 5.28 -1.48 18.77
N PRO A 284 4.32 -1.13 19.66
CA PRO A 284 3.17 -1.94 19.98
C PRO A 284 2.45 -2.46 18.74
N TRP A 285 1.92 -3.67 18.85
CA TRP A 285 1.15 -4.38 17.84
C TRP A 285 -0.11 -4.96 18.48
N PRO A 286 -1.27 -5.00 17.80
CA PRO A 286 -2.46 -5.65 18.35
C PRO A 286 -2.17 -7.14 18.57
N THR A 287 -2.32 -7.58 19.80
CA THR A 287 -2.23 -9.00 20.20
C THR A 287 -3.58 -9.67 20.09
#